data_231031adf91496687ca6603b70717cce
#
_entry.id   231031adf91496687ca6603b70717cce
#
_cell.length_a   1.000
_cell.length_b   1.000
_cell.length_c   1.000
_cell.angle_alpha   90.00
_cell.angle_beta   90.00
_cell.angle_gamma   90.00
#
_symmetry.space_group_name_H-M   'P 1'
#
loop_
_entity.id
_entity.type
_entity.pdbx_description
1 polymer ?
#
loop_
_entity_poly.entity_id
_entity_poly.type
_entity_poly.pdbx_seq_one_letter_code
_entity_poly.pdbx_strand_id
1 'polypeptide(L)'
;MNPKLNPKRQKSPYQSPWPWWTQVLLSCWRFSWLVFCRWTPKFFNPWRILVLKVFGANLSGMPFIHSKARIQIPWNLTMKHRACLGECANAYSLGKIKILEGATIAQEAYLCTGTHDFNDPSLQLITKPIMVGKNAFIGARAMILPGVCIGDHSIVGAMSVVPKDVPNHQIVAGNPAQKIGERTTS
;
A
#
# COMPACT_ATOMS: atom_id res chain seq x y z
N MET A 1 15.78 -14.44 4.98
CA MET A 1 15.51 -14.00 6.38
C MET A 1 15.04 -12.55 6.33
N ASN A 2 13.76 -12.28 6.57
CA ASN A 2 13.24 -10.91 6.62
C ASN A 2 13.38 -10.40 8.05
N PRO A 3 14.25 -9.43 8.33
CA PRO A 3 14.30 -8.83 9.66
C PRO A 3 12.93 -8.18 9.90
N LYS A 4 12.25 -8.61 10.95
CA LYS A 4 11.04 -7.94 11.43
C LYS A 4 11.44 -6.50 11.76
N LEU A 5 11.13 -5.56 10.86
CA LEU A 5 11.34 -4.15 11.06
C LEU A 5 10.28 -3.64 12.04
N ASN A 6 10.49 -3.87 13.33
CA ASN A 6 9.77 -3.11 14.35
C ASN A 6 10.44 -1.72 14.43
N PRO A 7 9.69 -0.65 14.30
CA PRO A 7 10.24 0.69 14.48
C PRO A 7 10.83 0.79 15.89
N LYS A 8 12.07 1.30 15.98
CA LYS A 8 12.69 1.56 17.27
C LYS A 8 11.97 2.72 17.95
N ARG A 9 11.82 2.65 19.28
CA ARG A 9 11.29 3.78 20.05
C ARG A 9 12.15 5.01 19.78
N GLN A 10 11.55 6.05 19.26
CA GLN A 10 12.24 7.31 18.98
C GLN A 10 12.44 8.08 20.28
N LYS A 11 13.68 8.48 20.55
CA LYS A 11 14.01 9.36 21.70
C LYS A 11 13.84 10.84 21.35
N SER A 12 13.68 11.17 20.08
CA SER A 12 13.52 12.52 19.55
C SER A 12 12.77 12.45 18.21
N PRO A 13 11.91 13.43 17.88
CA PRO A 13 11.20 13.49 16.61
C PRO A 13 12.13 13.56 15.37
N TYR A 14 13.38 13.95 15.58
CA TYR A 14 14.40 13.99 14.50
C TYR A 14 15.14 12.67 14.30
N GLN A 15 14.94 11.67 15.15
CA GLN A 15 15.56 10.36 14.98
C GLN A 15 14.70 9.48 14.07
N SER A 16 15.35 8.88 13.06
CA SER A 16 14.69 7.88 12.24
C SER A 16 14.36 6.62 13.06
N PRO A 17 13.13 6.08 12.97
CA PRO A 17 12.79 4.80 13.61
C PRO A 17 13.53 3.61 12.99
N TRP A 18 14.18 3.82 11.86
CA TRP A 18 14.87 2.78 11.11
C TRP A 18 16.36 2.80 11.35
N PRO A 19 17.01 1.62 11.44
CA PRO A 19 18.47 1.52 11.51
C PRO A 19 19.12 2.11 10.24
N TRP A 20 20.36 2.57 10.35
CA TRP A 20 21.05 3.28 9.29
C TRP A 20 21.13 2.49 7.96
N TRP A 21 21.37 1.17 8.03
CA TRP A 21 21.43 0.31 6.85
C TRP A 21 20.07 0.24 6.10
N THR A 22 18.94 0.29 6.83
CA THR A 22 17.61 0.39 6.22
C THR A 22 17.43 1.71 5.50
N GLN A 23 17.94 2.80 6.05
CA GLN A 23 17.88 4.12 5.41
C GLN A 23 18.70 4.14 4.12
N VAL A 24 19.88 3.51 4.11
CA VAL A 24 20.69 3.33 2.90
C VAL A 24 19.92 2.52 1.85
N LEU A 25 19.35 1.39 2.24
CA LEU A 25 18.58 0.54 1.34
C LEU A 25 17.35 1.27 0.76
N LEU A 26 16.65 2.05 1.58
CA LEU A 26 15.53 2.89 1.13
C LEU A 26 15.99 4.00 0.17
N SER A 27 17.15 4.57 0.38
CA SER A 27 17.74 5.57 -0.53
C SER A 27 18.10 4.93 -1.88
N CYS A 28 18.73 3.75 -1.86
CA CYS A 28 18.99 2.97 -3.06
C CYS A 28 17.70 2.61 -3.81
N TRP A 29 16.66 2.19 -3.08
CA TRP A 29 15.34 1.91 -3.64
C TRP A 29 14.75 3.14 -4.36
N ARG A 30 14.70 4.28 -3.67
CA ARG A 30 14.12 5.53 -4.21
C ARG A 30 14.89 6.00 -5.44
N PHE A 31 16.21 5.95 -5.39
CA PHE A 31 17.07 6.29 -6.51
C PHE A 31 16.81 5.36 -7.71
N SER A 32 16.82 4.04 -7.47
CA SER A 32 16.57 3.04 -8.52
C SER A 32 15.19 3.22 -9.17
N TRP A 33 14.15 3.46 -8.37
CA TRP A 33 12.81 3.70 -8.93
C TRP A 33 12.74 4.97 -9.75
N LEU A 34 13.35 6.05 -9.28
CA LEU A 34 13.39 7.34 -9.97
C LEU A 34 14.12 7.24 -11.33
N VAL A 35 15.27 6.57 -11.36
CA VAL A 35 16.12 6.51 -12.55
C VAL A 35 15.64 5.46 -13.55
N PHE A 36 15.25 4.25 -13.07
CA PHE A 36 15.03 3.11 -13.95
C PHE A 36 13.53 2.77 -14.19
N CYS A 37 12.61 3.32 -13.41
CA CYS A 37 11.19 2.93 -13.50
C CYS A 37 10.25 4.09 -13.82
N ARG A 38 10.45 5.27 -13.22
CA ARG A 38 9.49 6.38 -13.24
C ARG A 38 9.15 6.90 -14.64
N TRP A 39 10.06 6.81 -15.58
CA TRP A 39 9.92 7.32 -16.94
C TRP A 39 9.49 6.25 -17.96
N THR A 40 9.35 5.01 -17.49
CA THR A 40 9.05 3.89 -18.38
C THR A 40 7.57 3.88 -18.80
N PRO A 41 7.28 3.60 -20.08
CA PRO A 41 5.91 3.45 -20.57
C PRO A 41 5.24 2.17 -20.04
N LYS A 42 3.92 2.01 -20.27
CA LYS A 42 3.12 0.91 -19.72
C LYS A 42 3.67 -0.48 -20.06
N PHE A 43 4.17 -0.69 -21.26
CA PHE A 43 4.69 -2.00 -21.71
C PHE A 43 5.98 -2.43 -20.98
N PHE A 44 6.67 -1.51 -20.30
CA PHE A 44 7.79 -1.84 -19.40
C PHE A 44 7.35 -2.33 -18.01
N ASN A 45 6.08 -2.67 -17.81
CA ASN A 45 5.61 -3.21 -16.54
C ASN A 45 6.39 -4.46 -16.06
N PRO A 46 6.79 -5.43 -16.91
CA PRO A 46 7.63 -6.56 -16.49
C PRO A 46 8.97 -6.12 -15.88
N TRP A 47 9.59 -5.08 -16.44
CA TRP A 47 10.80 -4.48 -15.89
C TRP A 47 10.57 -3.91 -14.48
N ARG A 48 9.50 -3.15 -14.27
CA ARG A 48 9.15 -2.62 -12.95
C ARG A 48 8.91 -3.73 -11.92
N ILE A 49 8.28 -4.83 -12.34
CA ILE A 49 8.10 -6.02 -11.51
C ILE A 49 9.46 -6.62 -11.11
N LEU A 50 10.39 -6.74 -12.05
CA LEU A 50 11.73 -7.26 -11.78
C LEU A 50 12.46 -6.39 -10.76
N VAL A 51 12.50 -5.08 -10.97
CA VAL A 51 13.15 -4.13 -10.03
C VAL A 51 12.53 -4.24 -8.64
N LEU A 52 11.20 -4.28 -8.52
CA LEU A 52 10.52 -4.44 -7.23
C LEU A 52 10.88 -5.76 -6.53
N LYS A 53 10.99 -6.87 -7.29
CA LYS A 53 11.41 -8.18 -6.74
C LYS A 53 12.85 -8.13 -6.23
N VAL A 54 13.76 -7.47 -6.94
CA VAL A 54 15.16 -7.27 -6.48
C VAL A 54 15.19 -6.54 -5.14
N PHE A 55 14.30 -5.56 -4.93
CA PHE A 55 14.15 -4.88 -3.65
C PHE A 55 13.21 -5.60 -2.66
N GLY A 56 12.94 -6.88 -2.86
CA GLY A 56 12.27 -7.76 -1.90
C GLY A 56 10.75 -7.73 -1.90
N ALA A 57 10.09 -7.09 -2.88
CA ALA A 57 8.64 -7.16 -3.02
C ALA A 57 8.20 -8.58 -3.40
N ASN A 58 7.11 -9.06 -2.76
CA ASN A 58 6.55 -10.38 -3.06
C ASN A 58 5.48 -10.25 -4.15
N LEU A 59 5.89 -10.43 -5.40
CA LEU A 59 5.02 -10.30 -6.57
C LEU A 59 4.82 -11.65 -7.25
N SER A 60 3.57 -12.07 -7.44
CA SER A 60 3.22 -13.32 -8.12
C SER A 60 2.33 -13.09 -9.33
N GLY A 61 2.55 -13.85 -10.39
CA GLY A 61 1.91 -13.63 -11.68
C GLY A 61 2.35 -12.30 -12.32
N MET A 62 1.41 -11.58 -12.90
CA MET A 62 1.65 -10.32 -13.62
C MET A 62 0.79 -9.19 -13.02
N PRO A 63 1.13 -8.64 -11.85
CA PRO A 63 0.47 -7.42 -11.37
C PRO A 63 0.85 -6.23 -12.24
N PHE A 64 0.01 -5.21 -12.26
CA PHE A 64 0.31 -3.95 -12.94
C PHE A 64 0.71 -2.88 -11.91
N ILE A 65 1.87 -2.28 -12.11
CA ILE A 65 2.35 -1.18 -11.28
C ILE A 65 2.61 0.03 -12.19
N HIS A 66 1.85 1.12 -11.97
CA HIS A 66 2.08 2.34 -12.74
C HIS A 66 3.46 2.92 -12.43
N SER A 67 4.15 3.49 -13.44
CA SER A 67 5.50 4.04 -13.28
C SER A 67 5.58 5.17 -12.25
N LYS A 68 4.50 5.92 -12.06
CA LYS A 68 4.39 7.01 -11.07
C LYS A 68 3.83 6.54 -9.72
N ALA A 69 3.51 5.24 -9.55
CA ALA A 69 3.08 4.72 -8.25
C ALA A 69 4.16 4.98 -7.18
N ARG A 70 3.72 5.24 -5.96
CA ARG A 70 4.60 5.50 -4.81
C ARG A 70 4.60 4.28 -3.90
N ILE A 71 5.77 3.70 -3.68
CA ILE A 71 5.94 2.52 -2.82
C ILE A 71 7.01 2.87 -1.79
N GLN A 72 6.62 2.95 -0.51
CA GLN A 72 7.53 3.42 0.53
C GLN A 72 8.59 2.38 0.86
N ILE A 73 8.18 1.14 1.14
CA ILE A 73 9.06 0.03 1.50
C ILE A 73 8.69 -1.18 0.64
N PRO A 74 9.46 -1.51 -0.41
CA PRO A 74 9.09 -2.56 -1.37
C PRO A 74 8.98 -3.96 -0.75
N TRP A 75 9.84 -4.34 0.20
CA TRP A 75 9.79 -5.65 0.87
C TRP A 75 8.60 -5.85 1.81
N ASN A 76 7.81 -4.81 2.06
CA ASN A 76 6.53 -4.90 2.76
C ASN A 76 5.34 -5.02 1.81
N LEU A 77 5.56 -4.96 0.50
CA LEU A 77 4.50 -5.04 -0.51
C LEU A 77 4.36 -6.46 -1.05
N THR A 78 3.15 -6.98 -1.03
CA THR A 78 2.75 -8.22 -1.72
C THR A 78 1.65 -7.89 -2.72
N MET A 79 1.83 -8.28 -3.98
CA MET A 79 0.78 -8.17 -5.01
C MET A 79 0.63 -9.50 -5.76
N LYS A 80 -0.62 -9.88 -6.00
CA LYS A 80 -0.97 -11.10 -6.72
C LYS A 80 -1.28 -10.82 -8.20
N HIS A 81 -1.53 -11.90 -8.96
CA HIS A 81 -1.83 -11.81 -10.39
C HIS A 81 -2.93 -10.79 -10.68
N ARG A 82 -2.76 -9.97 -11.72
CA ARG A 82 -3.71 -8.91 -12.13
C ARG A 82 -4.04 -7.85 -11.06
N ALA A 83 -3.39 -7.87 -9.90
CA ALA A 83 -3.50 -6.74 -8.97
C ALA A 83 -2.95 -5.48 -9.61
N CYS A 84 -3.62 -4.34 -9.43
CA CYS A 84 -3.26 -3.07 -10.05
C CYS A 84 -2.94 -2.01 -9.00
N LEU A 85 -1.79 -1.34 -9.16
CA LEU A 85 -1.45 -0.12 -8.43
C LEU A 85 -1.38 1.04 -9.42
N GLY A 86 -2.38 1.92 -9.37
CA GLY A 86 -2.64 2.98 -10.33
C GLY A 86 -1.65 4.15 -10.29
N GLU A 87 -1.89 5.12 -11.16
CA GLU A 87 -1.07 6.34 -11.25
C GLU A 87 -1.07 7.10 -9.93
N CYS A 88 0.11 7.45 -9.43
CA CYS A 88 0.29 8.17 -8.17
C CYS A 88 -0.35 7.50 -6.94
N ALA A 89 -0.91 6.28 -7.07
CA ALA A 89 -1.38 5.53 -5.92
C ALA A 89 -0.22 5.31 -4.93
N ASN A 90 -0.51 5.47 -3.65
CA ASN A 90 0.50 5.45 -2.60
C ASN A 90 0.35 4.20 -1.72
N ALA A 91 1.24 3.24 -1.90
CA ALA A 91 1.44 2.14 -0.96
C ALA A 91 2.42 2.61 0.14
N TYR A 92 1.89 3.30 1.16
CA TYR A 92 2.66 3.74 2.32
C TYR A 92 2.93 2.55 3.25
N SER A 93 3.81 1.68 2.77
CA SER A 93 4.07 0.34 3.27
C SER A 93 5.07 0.30 4.43
N LEU A 94 4.93 1.16 5.43
CA LEU A 94 5.70 1.05 6.69
C LEU A 94 5.41 -0.28 7.38
N GLY A 95 4.13 -0.71 7.41
CA GLY A 95 3.68 -2.06 7.68
C GLY A 95 3.45 -2.86 6.39
N LYS A 96 3.03 -4.10 6.53
CA LYS A 96 2.75 -4.97 5.36
C LYS A 96 1.50 -4.53 4.62
N ILE A 97 1.59 -4.46 3.29
CA ILE A 97 0.44 -4.29 2.39
C ILE A 97 0.33 -5.55 1.53
N LYS A 98 -0.87 -6.13 1.49
CA LYS A 98 -1.18 -7.29 0.66
C LYS A 98 -2.34 -6.96 -0.26
N ILE A 99 -2.10 -6.98 -1.58
CA ILE A 99 -3.10 -6.72 -2.62
C ILE A 99 -3.33 -8.04 -3.36
N LEU A 100 -4.54 -8.59 -3.23
CA LEU A 100 -4.88 -9.90 -3.77
C LEU A 100 -5.21 -9.82 -5.26
N GLU A 101 -5.48 -10.98 -5.85
CA GLU A 101 -5.70 -11.17 -7.27
C GLU A 101 -6.81 -10.27 -7.82
N GLY A 102 -6.57 -9.61 -8.94
CA GLY A 102 -7.54 -8.76 -9.63
C GLY A 102 -7.92 -7.47 -8.88
N ALA A 103 -7.41 -7.24 -7.67
CA ALA A 103 -7.72 -6.03 -6.92
C ALA A 103 -7.12 -4.79 -7.58
N THR A 104 -7.86 -3.69 -7.57
CA THR A 104 -7.45 -2.42 -8.19
C THR A 104 -7.36 -1.31 -7.16
N ILE A 105 -6.19 -0.70 -7.07
CA ILE A 105 -5.96 0.55 -6.34
C ILE A 105 -5.91 1.67 -7.38
N ALA A 106 -6.96 2.48 -7.42
CA ALA A 106 -7.09 3.54 -8.43
C ALA A 106 -6.10 4.70 -8.20
N GLN A 107 -6.16 5.69 -9.06
CA GLN A 107 -5.23 6.82 -9.07
C GLN A 107 -5.25 7.58 -7.74
N GLU A 108 -4.07 7.94 -7.25
CA GLU A 108 -3.88 8.74 -6.03
C GLU A 108 -4.47 8.13 -4.75
N ALA A 109 -5.04 6.90 -4.80
CA ALA A 109 -5.51 6.24 -3.60
C ALA A 109 -4.34 5.95 -2.64
N TYR A 110 -4.62 6.01 -1.33
CA TYR A 110 -3.60 5.96 -0.28
C TYR A 110 -3.84 4.79 0.67
N LEU A 111 -2.95 3.82 0.66
CA LEU A 111 -2.93 2.70 1.60
C LEU A 111 -1.98 3.06 2.75
N CYS A 112 -2.51 3.56 3.85
CA CYS A 112 -1.74 4.08 4.98
C CYS A 112 -1.57 3.02 6.06
N THR A 113 -0.39 2.41 6.18
CA THR A 113 -0.12 1.42 7.22
C THR A 113 0.47 1.99 8.50
N GLY A 114 0.80 3.28 8.53
CA GLY A 114 1.43 3.95 9.66
C GLY A 114 0.48 4.91 10.38
N THR A 115 0.57 4.94 11.69
CA THR A 115 -0.06 5.94 12.57
C THR A 115 0.82 6.19 13.78
N HIS A 116 0.40 7.04 14.67
CA HIS A 116 1.13 7.33 15.91
C HIS A 116 0.29 6.93 17.13
N ASP A 117 0.96 6.60 18.22
CA ASP A 117 0.30 6.46 19.51
C ASP A 117 0.05 7.85 20.10
N PHE A 118 -1.21 8.28 20.07
CA PHE A 118 -1.61 9.59 20.58
C PHE A 118 -1.63 9.67 22.13
N ASN A 119 -1.53 8.53 22.80
CA ASN A 119 -1.42 8.46 24.27
C ASN A 119 0.05 8.52 24.73
N ASP A 120 1.01 8.33 23.83
CA ASP A 120 2.44 8.50 24.10
C ASP A 120 2.88 9.93 23.74
N PRO A 121 3.39 10.73 24.70
CA PRO A 121 3.90 12.07 24.41
C PRO A 121 5.00 12.12 23.34
N SER A 122 5.70 11.00 23.13
CA SER A 122 6.72 10.87 22.07
C SER A 122 6.11 10.56 20.68
N LEU A 123 4.77 10.43 20.59
CA LEU A 123 4.05 10.07 19.36
C LEU A 123 4.70 8.88 18.64
N GLN A 124 4.93 7.80 19.37
CA GLN A 124 5.59 6.62 18.83
C GLN A 124 4.89 6.11 17.58
N LEU A 125 5.66 5.81 16.53
CA LEU A 125 5.15 5.24 15.30
C LEU A 125 4.58 3.83 15.52
N ILE A 126 3.32 3.63 15.15
CA ILE A 126 2.65 2.33 15.13
C ILE A 126 2.39 1.95 13.68
N THR A 127 2.64 0.68 13.33
CA THR A 127 2.33 0.17 12.01
C THR A 127 1.36 -1.00 12.09
N LYS A 128 0.29 -0.97 11.27
CA LYS A 128 -0.67 -2.06 11.15
C LYS A 128 -0.79 -2.48 9.68
N PRO A 129 -0.93 -3.79 9.38
CA PRO A 129 -1.00 -4.26 8.00
C PRO A 129 -2.32 -3.83 7.35
N ILE A 130 -2.30 -3.71 6.02
CA ILE A 130 -3.52 -3.57 5.20
C ILE A 130 -3.62 -4.77 4.27
N MET A 131 -4.83 -5.31 4.12
CA MET A 131 -5.15 -6.33 3.13
C MET A 131 -6.26 -5.82 2.21
N VAL A 132 -6.07 -5.96 0.89
CA VAL A 132 -7.08 -5.71 -0.12
C VAL A 132 -7.43 -7.01 -0.78
N GLY A 133 -8.69 -7.43 -0.65
CA GLY A 133 -9.25 -8.69 -1.10
C GLY A 133 -9.27 -8.86 -2.62
N LYS A 134 -9.61 -10.07 -3.07
CA LYS A 134 -9.68 -10.39 -4.50
C LYS A 134 -10.73 -9.54 -5.21
N ASN A 135 -10.40 -9.04 -6.41
CA ASN A 135 -11.31 -8.24 -7.23
C ASN A 135 -11.94 -7.03 -6.52
N ALA A 136 -11.37 -6.63 -5.38
CA ALA A 136 -11.79 -5.40 -4.70
C ALA A 136 -11.33 -4.17 -5.48
N PHE A 137 -12.09 -3.08 -5.38
CA PHE A 137 -11.79 -1.83 -6.05
C PHE A 137 -11.68 -0.69 -5.02
N ILE A 138 -10.53 -0.04 -5.00
CA ILE A 138 -10.31 1.16 -4.18
C ILE A 138 -10.35 2.36 -5.11
N GLY A 139 -11.37 3.19 -4.95
CA GLY A 139 -11.62 4.38 -5.77
C GLY A 139 -10.50 5.42 -5.68
N ALA A 140 -10.46 6.30 -6.68
CA ALA A 140 -9.45 7.34 -6.77
C ALA A 140 -9.44 8.22 -5.50
N ARG A 141 -8.24 8.54 -4.99
CA ARG A 141 -8.02 9.36 -3.78
C ARG A 141 -8.64 8.81 -2.50
N ALA A 142 -9.14 7.58 -2.50
CA ALA A 142 -9.62 6.97 -1.26
C ALA A 142 -8.44 6.67 -0.32
N MET A 143 -8.67 6.79 0.99
CA MET A 143 -7.68 6.54 2.02
C MET A 143 -8.08 5.34 2.87
N ILE A 144 -7.23 4.32 2.90
CA ILE A 144 -7.40 3.14 3.76
C ILE A 144 -6.50 3.30 4.97
N LEU A 145 -7.10 3.28 6.17
CA LEU A 145 -6.39 3.50 7.42
C LEU A 145 -5.67 2.24 7.93
N PRO A 146 -4.72 2.40 8.88
CA PRO A 146 -3.89 1.29 9.36
C PRO A 146 -4.70 0.16 9.99
N GLY A 147 -4.43 -1.06 9.56
CA GLY A 147 -5.04 -2.28 10.10
C GLY A 147 -6.30 -2.73 9.36
N VAL A 148 -6.78 -1.98 8.38
CA VAL A 148 -8.03 -2.26 7.68
C VAL A 148 -7.86 -3.43 6.69
N CYS A 149 -8.85 -4.33 6.72
CA CYS A 149 -9.05 -5.39 5.75
C CYS A 149 -10.23 -5.02 4.83
N ILE A 150 -9.97 -4.97 3.53
CA ILE A 150 -10.97 -4.77 2.48
C ILE A 150 -11.32 -6.14 1.92
N GLY A 151 -12.58 -6.54 2.02
CA GLY A 151 -13.06 -7.86 1.62
C GLY A 151 -13.03 -8.10 0.12
N ASP A 152 -13.18 -9.37 -0.27
CA ASP A 152 -13.24 -9.76 -1.68
C ASP A 152 -14.43 -9.11 -2.38
N HIS A 153 -14.24 -8.69 -3.64
CA HIS A 153 -15.26 -8.06 -4.47
C HIS A 153 -15.88 -6.77 -3.91
N SER A 154 -15.35 -6.22 -2.83
CA SER A 154 -15.87 -4.96 -2.27
C SER A 154 -15.43 -3.74 -3.07
N ILE A 155 -16.15 -2.65 -2.92
CA ILE A 155 -15.87 -1.37 -3.59
C ILE A 155 -15.75 -0.27 -2.53
N VAL A 156 -14.67 0.48 -2.58
CA VAL A 156 -14.50 1.73 -1.87
C VAL A 156 -14.67 2.89 -2.85
N GLY A 157 -15.64 3.74 -2.60
CA GLY A 157 -15.91 4.93 -3.42
C GLY A 157 -14.70 5.89 -3.44
N ALA A 158 -14.62 6.70 -4.49
CA ALA A 158 -13.58 7.71 -4.60
C ALA A 158 -13.63 8.71 -3.43
N MET A 159 -12.47 9.24 -3.02
CA MET A 159 -12.31 10.23 -1.93
C MET A 159 -12.83 9.77 -0.55
N SER A 160 -13.05 8.48 -0.36
CA SER A 160 -13.54 7.93 0.91
C SER A 160 -12.38 7.71 1.89
N VAL A 161 -12.67 7.86 3.19
CA VAL A 161 -11.76 7.49 4.28
C VAL A 161 -12.30 6.27 4.99
N VAL A 162 -11.56 5.15 4.93
CA VAL A 162 -12.00 3.85 5.45
C VAL A 162 -11.26 3.53 6.75
N PRO A 163 -11.92 3.71 7.93
CA PRO A 163 -11.30 3.47 9.24
C PRO A 163 -11.52 2.07 9.80
N LYS A 164 -12.39 1.25 9.18
CA LYS A 164 -12.78 -0.09 9.64
C LYS A 164 -12.80 -1.07 8.48
N ASP A 165 -12.76 -2.35 8.82
CA ASP A 165 -12.87 -3.44 7.84
C ASP A 165 -14.15 -3.32 6.99
N VAL A 166 -13.99 -3.65 5.71
CA VAL A 166 -15.09 -3.72 4.74
C VAL A 166 -15.35 -5.18 4.41
N PRO A 167 -16.52 -5.74 4.73
CA PRO A 167 -16.91 -7.09 4.37
C PRO A 167 -16.89 -7.33 2.85
N ASN A 168 -16.87 -8.63 2.48
CA ASN A 168 -16.97 -9.03 1.07
C ASN A 168 -18.23 -8.45 0.41
N HIS A 169 -18.11 -8.11 -0.87
CA HIS A 169 -19.21 -7.61 -1.72
C HIS A 169 -19.83 -6.28 -1.27
N GLN A 170 -19.36 -5.64 -0.21
CA GLN A 170 -19.90 -4.34 0.19
C GLN A 170 -19.36 -3.19 -0.66
N ILE A 171 -20.25 -2.21 -0.88
CA ILE A 171 -19.91 -0.91 -1.44
C ILE A 171 -19.94 0.11 -0.31
N VAL A 172 -18.82 0.77 -0.06
CA VAL A 172 -18.69 1.80 0.97
C VAL A 172 -18.22 3.11 0.37
N ALA A 173 -18.69 4.24 0.88
CA ALA A 173 -18.23 5.56 0.47
C ALA A 173 -18.36 6.60 1.58
N GLY A 174 -17.64 7.73 1.45
CA GLY A 174 -17.72 8.88 2.35
C GLY A 174 -16.55 9.00 3.33
N ASN A 175 -16.62 10.00 4.20
CA ASN A 175 -15.63 10.25 5.26
C ASN A 175 -16.36 10.56 6.59
N PRO A 176 -16.39 9.62 7.57
CA PRO A 176 -15.91 8.24 7.44
C PRO A 176 -16.77 7.41 6.47
N ALA A 177 -16.14 6.42 5.80
CA ALA A 177 -16.83 5.56 4.85
C ALA A 177 -17.94 4.72 5.53
N GLN A 178 -19.10 4.73 4.93
CA GLN A 178 -20.28 3.97 5.36
C GLN A 178 -20.75 3.05 4.24
N LYS A 179 -21.43 1.97 4.58
CA LYS A 179 -22.07 1.09 3.60
C LYS A 179 -23.14 1.85 2.82
N ILE A 180 -23.06 1.85 1.50
CA ILE A 180 -24.04 2.46 0.60
C ILE A 180 -24.71 1.44 -0.33
N GLY A 181 -24.24 0.20 -0.36
CA GLY A 181 -24.82 -0.84 -1.19
C GLY A 181 -24.05 -2.16 -1.12
N GLU A 182 -24.44 -3.06 -2.00
CA GLU A 182 -23.78 -4.35 -2.20
C GLU A 182 -23.45 -4.55 -3.69
N ARG A 183 -22.29 -5.12 -3.96
CA ARG A 183 -21.90 -5.48 -5.31
C ARG A 183 -22.50 -6.84 -5.67
N THR A 184 -23.43 -6.83 -6.59
CA THR A 184 -23.91 -8.06 -7.25
C THR A 184 -22.88 -8.45 -8.30
N THR A 185 -22.05 -9.45 -8.03
CA THR A 185 -21.22 -10.09 -9.05
C THR A 185 -22.04 -11.20 -9.67
N SER A 186 -22.41 -11.04 -10.92
CA SER A 186 -22.83 -12.15 -11.80
C SER A 186 -21.64 -13.02 -12.15
#